data_4a041959fa6fdff412ffa47bd80a196e
#
_entry.id   4a041959fa6fdff412ffa47bd80a196e
#
_cell.length_a   1.000
_cell.length_b   1.000
_cell.length_c   1.000
_cell.angle_alpha   90.00
_cell.angle_beta   90.00
_cell.angle_gamma   90.00
#
_symmetry.space_group_name_H-M   'P 1'
#
loop_
_entity.id
_entity.type
_entity.pdbx_description
1 polymer ?
#
loop_
_entity_poly.entity_id
_entity_poly.type
_entity_poly.pdbx_seq_one_letter_code
_entity_poly.pdbx_strand_id
1 'polypeptide(L)'
;MEPKLIEIKRAKKIIFVGDTHGDLEASQKVIKNYLKPGNKIVFLGDYVDRGPKSKENLDFLLETKKKNLNQLYLLQGNHEGHHILKFSPAEFWESLNKEDYQKYCSIVEKFPLIVITKDIIALHGGLPDIKSTNPGLLDKINRIKLGSEEWLQITWGDFVEKPGGSLGIDPFSGRPQFGRDYFLKLMERLGKKVLIRSHDPKAPLFMFNDRCLTIFTSSAYKKERVIAITDLSKKIKTAKDLEIIKL
;
A
#
# COMPACT_ATOMS: atom_id res chain seq x y z
N MET A 1 8.44 -10.43 15.92
CA MET A 1 8.33 -9.28 14.97
C MET A 1 7.35 -9.70 13.89
N GLU A 2 6.34 -8.90 13.59
CA GLU A 2 5.43 -9.22 12.48
C GLU A 2 6.20 -9.24 11.16
N PRO A 3 5.87 -10.16 10.22
CA PRO A 3 6.59 -10.23 8.94
C PRO A 3 6.31 -8.98 8.11
N LYS A 4 7.35 -8.45 7.44
CA LYS A 4 7.21 -7.32 6.49
C LYS A 4 6.55 -7.74 5.18
N LEU A 5 6.57 -9.02 4.89
CA LEU A 5 5.94 -9.63 3.72
C LEU A 5 4.84 -10.59 4.14
N ILE A 6 3.65 -10.41 3.59
CA ILE A 6 2.52 -11.33 3.73
C ILE A 6 2.28 -12.06 2.41
N GLU A 7 2.24 -13.37 2.45
CA GLU A 7 1.85 -14.19 1.29
C GLU A 7 0.42 -14.71 1.45
N ILE A 8 -0.47 -14.33 0.54
CA ILE A 8 -1.85 -14.83 0.50
C ILE A 8 -1.96 -15.92 -0.55
N LYS A 9 -1.96 -17.18 -0.09
CA LYS A 9 -2.06 -18.37 -0.97
C LYS A 9 -3.50 -18.78 -1.27
N ARG A 10 -4.43 -18.47 -0.37
CA ARG A 10 -5.84 -18.88 -0.47
C ARG A 10 -6.77 -17.78 0.00
N ALA A 11 -7.73 -17.44 -0.85
CA ALA A 11 -8.85 -16.56 -0.55
C ALA A 11 -9.94 -16.77 -1.60
N LYS A 12 -11.21 -16.56 -1.24
CA LYS A 12 -12.31 -16.49 -2.19
C LYS A 12 -12.17 -15.24 -3.05
N LYS A 13 -12.00 -14.09 -2.40
CA LYS A 13 -11.68 -12.81 -3.03
C LYS A 13 -10.63 -12.08 -2.19
N ILE A 14 -9.79 -11.27 -2.84
CA ILE A 14 -8.94 -10.30 -2.17
C ILE A 14 -9.40 -8.92 -2.61
N ILE A 15 -9.63 -8.04 -1.65
CA ILE A 15 -10.05 -6.67 -1.84
C ILE A 15 -8.87 -5.77 -1.47
N PHE A 16 -8.38 -4.98 -2.43
CA PHE A 16 -7.33 -3.99 -2.22
C PHE A 16 -7.95 -2.62 -2.07
N VAL A 17 -7.53 -1.91 -1.03
CA VAL A 17 -8.03 -0.59 -0.63
C VAL A 17 -6.85 0.37 -0.63
N GLY A 18 -6.94 1.46 -1.37
CA GLY A 18 -5.92 2.50 -1.41
C GLY A 18 -5.95 3.40 -0.17
N ASP A 19 -5.23 4.52 -0.26
CA ASP A 19 -5.17 5.53 0.79
C ASP A 19 -6.56 5.92 1.25
N THR A 20 -6.77 5.98 2.56
CA THR A 20 -8.05 6.39 3.15
C THR A 20 -7.98 7.77 3.78
N HIS A 21 -6.82 8.22 4.28
CA HIS A 21 -6.58 9.56 4.77
C HIS A 21 -7.75 10.12 5.62
N GLY A 22 -8.07 9.45 6.73
CA GLY A 22 -9.15 9.88 7.61
C GLY A 22 -10.56 9.74 7.03
N ASP A 23 -10.74 9.07 5.88
CA ASP A 23 -12.05 8.75 5.31
C ASP A 23 -12.65 7.50 5.98
N LEU A 24 -13.13 7.70 7.21
CA LEU A 24 -13.74 6.63 8.01
C LEU A 24 -14.94 5.99 7.31
N GLU A 25 -15.75 6.77 6.57
CA GLU A 25 -16.91 6.26 5.85
C GLU A 25 -16.50 5.23 4.78
N ALA A 26 -15.45 5.54 4.01
CA ALA A 26 -14.92 4.62 3.01
C ALA A 26 -14.44 3.31 3.66
N SER A 27 -13.67 3.40 4.75
CA SER A 27 -13.19 2.24 5.49
C SER A 27 -14.35 1.39 6.03
N GLN A 28 -15.36 2.01 6.65
CA GLN A 28 -16.55 1.32 7.17
C GLN A 28 -17.34 0.65 6.05
N LYS A 29 -17.51 1.32 4.90
CA LYS A 29 -18.22 0.78 3.74
C LYS A 29 -17.52 -0.45 3.18
N VAL A 30 -16.17 -0.41 3.07
CA VAL A 30 -15.37 -1.57 2.65
C VAL A 30 -15.54 -2.73 3.63
N ILE A 31 -15.36 -2.50 4.91
CA ILE A 31 -15.46 -3.56 5.94
C ILE A 31 -16.88 -4.17 5.94
N LYS A 32 -17.92 -3.35 5.96
CA LYS A 32 -19.32 -3.81 5.96
C LYS A 32 -19.64 -4.70 4.74
N ASN A 33 -19.16 -4.31 3.58
CA ASN A 33 -19.53 -4.98 2.33
C ASN A 33 -18.68 -6.21 2.03
N TYR A 34 -17.40 -6.21 2.42
CA TYR A 34 -16.42 -7.18 1.92
C TYR A 34 -15.75 -8.04 3.00
N LEU A 35 -15.85 -7.71 4.30
CA LEU A 35 -15.32 -8.57 5.36
C LEU A 35 -16.29 -9.75 5.58
N LYS A 36 -16.16 -10.75 4.71
CA LYS A 36 -17.00 -11.95 4.67
C LYS A 36 -16.12 -13.20 4.75
N PRO A 37 -16.67 -14.36 5.21
CA PRO A 37 -15.92 -15.61 5.24
C PRO A 37 -15.25 -15.95 3.92
N GLY A 38 -13.96 -16.28 3.97
CA GLY A 38 -13.15 -16.61 2.80
C GLY A 38 -12.55 -15.43 2.07
N ASN A 39 -13.00 -14.19 2.30
CA ASN A 39 -12.39 -12.99 1.74
C ASN A 39 -11.18 -12.53 2.57
N LYS A 40 -10.27 -11.82 1.90
CA LYS A 40 -9.17 -11.08 2.51
C LYS A 40 -9.27 -9.62 2.08
N ILE A 41 -8.97 -8.71 2.98
CA ILE A 41 -8.94 -7.27 2.69
C ILE A 41 -7.52 -6.77 2.98
N VAL A 42 -6.95 -6.03 2.04
CA VAL A 42 -5.61 -5.45 2.13
C VAL A 42 -5.73 -3.94 1.94
N PHE A 43 -5.50 -3.19 3.00
CA PHE A 43 -5.34 -1.75 2.94
C PHE A 43 -3.87 -1.43 2.66
N LEU A 44 -3.62 -0.55 1.72
CA LEU A 44 -2.27 -0.28 1.19
C LEU A 44 -1.48 0.78 1.97
N GLY A 45 -2.02 1.33 3.05
CA GLY A 45 -1.39 2.39 3.85
C GLY A 45 -2.13 3.71 3.80
N ASP A 46 -1.56 4.72 4.44
CA ASP A 46 -2.06 6.09 4.53
C ASP A 46 -3.48 6.18 5.09
N TYR A 47 -3.60 5.81 6.37
CA TYR A 47 -4.88 5.85 7.10
C TYR A 47 -5.20 7.20 7.67
N VAL A 48 -4.18 8.02 7.92
CA VAL A 48 -4.22 9.27 8.67
C VAL A 48 -3.86 10.48 7.81
N ASP A 49 -4.02 11.67 8.37
CA ASP A 49 -3.78 12.98 7.75
C ASP A 49 -4.73 13.30 6.59
N ARG A 50 -4.80 14.56 6.18
CA ARG A 50 -5.58 15.11 5.05
C ARG A 50 -7.09 15.10 5.23
N GLY A 51 -7.65 14.07 5.82
CA GLY A 51 -9.08 13.96 6.08
C GLY A 51 -9.46 14.19 7.54
N PRO A 52 -10.73 14.46 7.84
CA PRO A 52 -11.15 14.99 9.15
C PRO A 52 -11.20 13.95 10.28
N LYS A 53 -11.21 12.64 9.97
CA LYS A 53 -11.41 11.56 10.96
C LYS A 53 -10.23 10.59 11.00
N SER A 54 -8.99 11.12 11.02
CA SER A 54 -7.77 10.33 10.98
C SER A 54 -7.65 9.35 12.14
N LYS A 55 -7.86 9.82 13.36
CA LYS A 55 -7.80 8.99 14.57
C LYS A 55 -8.88 7.93 14.56
N GLU A 56 -10.11 8.29 14.31
CA GLU A 56 -11.25 7.38 14.29
C GLU A 56 -11.10 6.33 13.19
N ASN A 57 -10.55 6.70 12.03
CA ASN A 57 -10.30 5.78 10.93
C ASN A 57 -9.25 4.73 11.29
N LEU A 58 -8.12 5.16 11.84
CA LEU A 58 -7.05 4.25 12.25
C LEU A 58 -7.52 3.35 13.40
N ASP A 59 -8.17 3.90 14.43
CA ASP A 59 -8.69 3.13 15.57
C ASP A 59 -9.71 2.08 15.11
N PHE A 60 -10.66 2.45 14.25
CA PHE A 60 -11.64 1.54 13.66
C PHE A 60 -10.97 0.36 12.93
N LEU A 61 -9.96 0.64 12.12
CA LEU A 61 -9.23 -0.39 11.38
C LEU A 61 -8.41 -1.30 12.31
N LEU A 62 -7.77 -0.74 13.33
CA LEU A 62 -7.01 -1.50 14.33
C LEU A 62 -7.92 -2.43 15.15
N GLU A 63 -9.06 -1.95 15.60
CA GLU A 63 -10.04 -2.78 16.32
C GLU A 63 -10.62 -3.87 15.43
N THR A 64 -10.93 -3.54 14.17
CA THR A 64 -11.41 -4.52 13.21
C THR A 64 -10.36 -5.59 12.94
N LYS A 65 -9.09 -5.20 12.79
CA LYS A 65 -7.98 -6.14 12.59
C LYS A 65 -7.80 -7.08 13.76
N LYS A 66 -7.87 -6.59 15.02
CA LYS A 66 -7.77 -7.44 16.21
C LYS A 66 -8.76 -8.60 16.20
N LYS A 67 -9.97 -8.36 15.69
CA LYS A 67 -11.03 -9.37 15.59
C LYS A 67 -10.92 -10.27 14.35
N ASN A 68 -10.10 -9.87 13.35
CA ASN A 68 -10.04 -10.49 12.02
C ASN A 68 -8.59 -10.65 11.53
N LEU A 69 -7.70 -11.19 12.36
CA LEU A 69 -6.25 -11.26 12.15
C LEU A 69 -5.84 -11.88 10.80
N ASN A 70 -6.59 -12.91 10.37
CA ASN A 70 -6.30 -13.64 9.14
C ASN A 70 -7.08 -13.15 7.91
N GLN A 71 -7.89 -12.10 8.06
CA GLN A 71 -8.73 -11.57 6.98
C GLN A 71 -8.41 -10.12 6.62
N LEU A 72 -7.92 -9.32 7.58
CA LEU A 72 -7.62 -7.91 7.40
C LEU A 72 -6.11 -7.66 7.53
N TYR A 73 -5.51 -7.08 6.52
CA TYR A 73 -4.10 -6.70 6.47
C TYR A 73 -3.99 -5.19 6.29
N LEU A 74 -3.22 -4.55 7.15
CA LEU A 74 -2.95 -3.11 7.12
C LEU A 74 -1.47 -2.93 6.78
N LEU A 75 -1.16 -2.44 5.58
CA LEU A 75 0.21 -2.14 5.17
C LEU A 75 0.64 -0.76 5.70
N GLN A 76 1.94 -0.54 5.78
CA GLN A 76 2.50 0.77 6.13
C GLN A 76 2.60 1.64 4.88
N GLY A 77 2.00 2.82 4.94
CA GLY A 77 2.24 3.92 4.01
C GLY A 77 3.29 4.90 4.56
N ASN A 78 3.53 5.98 3.83
CA ASN A 78 4.48 7.00 4.28
C ASN A 78 3.94 7.81 5.47
N HIS A 79 2.62 8.01 5.55
CA HIS A 79 2.02 8.70 6.69
C HIS A 79 2.17 7.92 8.00
N GLU A 80 2.13 6.60 7.98
CA GLU A 80 2.44 5.77 9.14
C GLU A 80 3.93 5.80 9.50
N GLY A 81 4.79 6.20 8.56
CA GLY A 81 6.23 6.34 8.75
C GLY A 81 6.69 7.70 9.30
N HIS A 82 5.79 8.60 9.72
CA HIS A 82 6.14 9.95 10.17
C HIS A 82 7.19 10.00 11.28
N HIS A 83 7.22 9.03 12.20
CA HIS A 83 8.22 8.97 13.26
C HIS A 83 9.63 8.59 12.76
N ILE A 84 9.73 8.04 11.55
CA ILE A 84 10.99 7.64 10.89
C ILE A 84 11.49 8.78 10.01
N LEU A 85 10.62 9.28 9.12
CA LEU A 85 10.88 10.42 8.24
C LEU A 85 9.78 11.46 8.44
N LYS A 86 10.10 12.52 9.19
CA LYS A 86 9.16 13.60 9.48
C LYS A 86 8.87 14.42 8.23
N PHE A 87 7.62 14.80 8.08
CA PHE A 87 7.14 15.73 7.05
C PHE A 87 6.02 16.61 7.65
N SER A 88 5.71 17.69 7.00
CA SER A 88 4.61 18.59 7.37
C SER A 88 3.89 19.06 6.09
N PRO A 89 2.56 19.24 6.14
CA PRO A 89 1.69 19.04 7.30
C PRO A 89 1.43 17.56 7.59
N ALA A 90 1.35 17.18 8.86
CA ALA A 90 1.04 15.84 9.34
C ALA A 90 0.01 15.96 10.49
N GLU A 91 -1.21 16.36 10.11
CA GLU A 91 -2.24 16.88 11.00
C GLU A 91 -2.59 15.92 12.14
N PHE A 92 -2.62 14.61 11.86
CA PHE A 92 -2.85 13.60 12.88
C PHE A 92 -1.70 13.54 13.88
N TRP A 93 -0.46 13.41 13.39
CA TRP A 93 0.71 13.26 14.24
C TRP A 93 1.01 14.51 15.07
N GLU A 94 0.80 15.69 14.46
CA GLU A 94 0.99 17.00 15.11
C GLU A 94 -0.07 17.29 16.18
N SER A 95 -1.25 16.67 16.09
CA SER A 95 -2.34 16.81 17.07
C SER A 95 -2.19 15.94 18.32
N LEU A 96 -1.30 14.94 18.29
CA LEU A 96 -1.17 13.96 19.36
C LEU A 96 -0.34 14.50 20.54
N ASN A 97 -0.75 14.17 21.75
CA ASN A 97 0.13 14.28 22.92
C ASN A 97 1.25 13.24 22.84
N LYS A 98 2.28 13.38 23.68
CA LYS A 98 3.47 12.52 23.67
C LYS A 98 3.15 11.03 23.87
N GLU A 99 2.21 10.72 24.74
CA GLU A 99 1.85 9.34 25.08
C GLU A 99 1.13 8.67 23.88
N ASP A 100 0.12 9.33 23.33
CA ASP A 100 -0.58 8.84 22.13
C ASP A 100 0.36 8.73 20.93
N TYR A 101 1.25 9.70 20.73
CA TYR A 101 2.26 9.64 19.67
C TYR A 101 3.11 8.37 19.78
N GLN A 102 3.68 8.10 20.96
CA GLN A 102 4.48 6.90 21.19
C GLN A 102 3.67 5.60 21.00
N LYS A 103 2.43 5.59 21.49
CA LYS A 103 1.51 4.45 21.32
C LYS A 103 1.28 4.15 19.85
N TYR A 104 0.87 5.14 19.04
CA TYR A 104 0.62 4.90 17.62
C TYR A 104 1.89 4.53 16.86
N CYS A 105 3.03 5.16 17.13
CA CYS A 105 4.32 4.77 16.54
C CYS A 105 4.61 3.28 16.78
N SER A 106 4.48 2.80 18.03
CA SER A 106 4.74 1.40 18.38
C SER A 106 3.79 0.39 17.71
N ILE A 107 2.64 0.85 17.25
CA ILE A 107 1.66 0.03 16.50
C ILE A 107 2.01 0.01 15.03
N VAL A 108 2.16 1.19 14.40
CA VAL A 108 2.30 1.29 12.94
C VAL A 108 3.67 0.82 12.43
N GLU A 109 4.72 0.87 13.25
CA GLU A 109 6.04 0.30 12.90
C GLU A 109 6.02 -1.22 12.67
N LYS A 110 5.00 -1.91 13.22
CA LYS A 110 4.81 -3.36 13.07
C LYS A 110 4.04 -3.73 11.80
N PHE A 111 3.49 -2.74 11.10
CA PHE A 111 2.72 -3.03 9.90
C PHE A 111 3.61 -3.69 8.83
N PRO A 112 3.09 -4.69 8.11
CA PRO A 112 3.76 -5.24 6.94
C PRO A 112 3.91 -4.17 5.85
N LEU A 113 4.87 -4.38 4.95
CA LEU A 113 5.15 -3.47 3.83
C LEU A 113 4.55 -3.97 2.52
N ILE A 114 4.49 -5.28 2.34
CA ILE A 114 4.16 -5.91 1.07
C ILE A 114 3.21 -7.09 1.28
N VAL A 115 2.22 -7.18 0.42
CA VAL A 115 1.41 -8.40 0.23
C VAL A 115 1.69 -8.98 -1.14
N ILE A 116 1.85 -10.31 -1.23
CA ILE A 116 1.95 -11.03 -2.49
C ILE A 116 0.89 -12.13 -2.61
N THR A 117 0.52 -12.40 -3.86
CA THR A 117 -0.17 -13.62 -4.28
C THR A 117 0.66 -14.31 -5.37
N LYS A 118 0.11 -15.32 -6.04
CA LYS A 118 0.77 -15.94 -7.19
C LYS A 118 1.18 -14.91 -8.25
N ASP A 119 0.25 -14.06 -8.67
CA ASP A 119 0.43 -13.15 -9.82
C ASP A 119 0.55 -11.67 -9.43
N ILE A 120 0.16 -11.30 -8.19
CA ILE A 120 0.07 -9.91 -7.74
C ILE A 120 1.11 -9.63 -6.66
N ILE A 121 1.68 -8.42 -6.71
CA ILE A 121 2.36 -7.77 -5.59
C ILE A 121 1.60 -6.49 -5.26
N ALA A 122 1.37 -6.24 -3.97
CA ALA A 122 0.67 -5.05 -3.50
C ALA A 122 1.47 -4.36 -2.39
N LEU A 123 1.63 -3.04 -2.49
CA LEU A 123 2.37 -2.20 -1.56
C LEU A 123 1.88 -0.75 -1.68
N HIS A 124 2.42 0.14 -0.87
CA HIS A 124 1.94 1.52 -0.86
C HIS A 124 2.44 2.35 -2.05
N GLY A 125 3.75 2.50 -2.23
CA GLY A 125 4.38 3.38 -3.22
C GLY A 125 5.08 2.62 -4.35
N GLY A 126 6.41 2.50 -4.30
CA GLY A 126 7.23 1.90 -5.34
C GLY A 126 7.78 0.51 -5.01
N LEU A 127 8.28 -0.18 -6.02
CA LEU A 127 8.96 -1.46 -5.82
C LEU A 127 10.37 -1.24 -5.26
N PRO A 128 10.82 -2.01 -4.26
CA PRO A 128 12.17 -1.89 -3.73
C PRO A 128 13.20 -2.55 -4.68
N ASP A 129 14.33 -1.88 -4.93
CA ASP A 129 15.46 -2.50 -5.66
C ASP A 129 16.27 -3.42 -4.74
N ILE A 130 15.68 -4.54 -4.39
CA ILE A 130 16.39 -5.55 -3.63
C ILE A 130 17.39 -6.25 -4.54
N LYS A 131 18.68 -5.96 -4.36
CA LYS A 131 19.79 -6.58 -5.08
C LYS A 131 19.90 -8.07 -4.72
N SER A 132 19.06 -8.90 -5.30
CA SER A 132 19.12 -10.36 -5.15
C SER A 132 18.53 -11.07 -6.35
N THR A 133 19.22 -12.09 -6.81
CA THR A 133 18.66 -13.12 -7.68
C THR A 133 18.09 -14.25 -6.79
N ASN A 134 16.90 -14.74 -7.14
CA ASN A 134 16.16 -15.79 -6.42
C ASN A 134 17.05 -17.02 -6.03
N PRO A 135 16.83 -17.71 -4.84
CA PRO A 135 15.54 -17.79 -4.13
C PRO A 135 15.38 -16.97 -2.85
N GLY A 136 16.25 -16.10 -2.48
CA GLY A 136 16.19 -15.38 -1.19
C GLY A 136 15.50 -14.00 -1.24
N LEU A 137 14.81 -13.61 -2.33
CA LEU A 137 14.25 -12.27 -2.47
C LEU A 137 13.17 -11.97 -1.41
N LEU A 138 12.29 -12.93 -1.16
CA LEU A 138 11.21 -12.78 -0.18
C LEU A 138 11.74 -12.69 1.26
N ASP A 139 12.80 -13.45 1.58
CA ASP A 139 13.44 -13.37 2.89
C ASP A 139 14.09 -12.01 3.14
N LYS A 140 14.63 -11.39 2.08
CA LYS A 140 15.23 -10.06 2.18
C LYS A 140 14.18 -8.98 2.47
N ILE A 141 12.95 -9.11 1.95
CA ILE A 141 11.85 -8.18 2.28
C ILE A 141 11.59 -8.18 3.79
N ASN A 142 11.60 -9.34 4.45
CA ASN A 142 11.41 -9.42 5.90
C ASN A 142 12.55 -8.78 6.71
N ARG A 143 13.70 -8.54 6.08
CA ARG A 143 14.88 -7.91 6.70
C ARG A 143 14.99 -6.41 6.42
N ILE A 144 14.06 -5.83 5.64
CA ILE A 144 14.03 -4.38 5.37
C ILE A 144 13.94 -3.63 6.69
N LYS A 145 14.88 -2.72 6.90
CA LYS A 145 14.88 -1.83 8.07
C LYS A 145 14.02 -0.61 7.78
N LEU A 146 13.27 -0.17 8.77
CA LEU A 146 12.56 1.10 8.71
C LEU A 146 13.57 2.24 8.49
N GLY A 147 13.27 3.15 7.57
CA GLY A 147 14.16 4.24 7.18
C GLY A 147 15.28 3.86 6.19
N SER A 148 15.38 2.57 5.77
CA SER A 148 16.32 2.19 4.70
C SER A 148 15.85 2.68 3.33
N GLU A 149 16.74 2.61 2.33
CA GLU A 149 16.41 2.97 0.95
C GLU A 149 15.23 2.14 0.41
N GLU A 150 15.22 0.84 0.67
CA GLU A 150 14.12 -0.04 0.26
C GLU A 150 12.80 0.33 0.93
N TRP A 151 12.83 0.73 2.20
CA TRP A 151 11.66 1.21 2.91
C TRP A 151 11.15 2.53 2.28
N LEU A 152 12.04 3.47 1.97
CA LEU A 152 11.70 4.72 1.27
C LEU A 152 11.10 4.44 -0.11
N GLN A 153 11.66 3.51 -0.87
CA GLN A 153 11.11 3.12 -2.17
C GLN A 153 9.69 2.55 -2.04
N ILE A 154 9.43 1.72 -1.02
CA ILE A 154 8.12 1.11 -0.80
C ILE A 154 7.08 2.14 -0.36
N THR A 155 7.45 3.09 0.50
CA THR A 155 6.48 3.99 1.13
C THR A 155 6.38 5.35 0.43
N TRP A 156 7.44 5.84 -0.20
CA TRP A 156 7.51 7.17 -0.83
C TRP A 156 7.72 7.13 -2.35
N GLY A 157 7.97 5.96 -2.94
CA GLY A 157 8.33 5.85 -4.35
C GLY A 157 7.17 6.09 -5.29
N ASP A 158 7.40 6.88 -6.35
CA ASP A 158 6.44 7.12 -7.42
C ASP A 158 6.89 6.52 -8.74
N PHE A 159 5.93 6.02 -9.51
CA PHE A 159 6.14 5.60 -10.88
C PHE A 159 5.70 6.67 -11.87
N VAL A 160 6.51 6.89 -12.91
CA VAL A 160 6.23 7.82 -13.98
C VAL A 160 6.24 7.07 -15.30
N GLU A 161 5.24 7.27 -16.16
CA GLU A 161 5.16 6.62 -17.48
C GLU A 161 6.15 7.22 -18.47
N LYS A 162 7.44 7.10 -18.13
CA LYS A 162 8.58 7.53 -18.95
C LYS A 162 9.56 6.35 -19.10
N PRO A 163 10.34 6.30 -20.21
CA PRO A 163 11.48 5.40 -20.29
C PRO A 163 12.48 5.67 -19.15
N GLY A 164 13.31 4.68 -18.83
CA GLY A 164 14.39 4.82 -17.86
C GLY A 164 14.21 4.00 -16.60
N GLY A 165 15.29 3.91 -15.83
CA GLY A 165 15.39 3.24 -14.55
C GLY A 165 14.96 4.14 -13.40
N SER A 166 15.87 4.40 -12.44
CA SER A 166 15.69 5.48 -11.46
C SER A 166 15.73 6.82 -12.18
N LEU A 167 14.73 7.66 -11.93
CA LEU A 167 14.60 9.01 -12.49
C LEU A 167 15.08 10.10 -11.52
N GLY A 168 15.63 9.68 -10.36
CA GLY A 168 16.07 10.59 -9.30
C GLY A 168 14.97 10.94 -8.31
N ILE A 169 15.14 12.10 -7.68
CA ILE A 169 14.20 12.63 -6.68
C ILE A 169 13.39 13.75 -7.34
N ASP A 170 12.09 13.72 -7.21
CA ASP A 170 11.23 14.81 -7.65
C ASP A 170 11.54 16.09 -6.84
N PRO A 171 11.90 17.21 -7.50
CA PRO A 171 12.36 18.41 -6.80
C PRO A 171 11.29 19.13 -5.99
N PHE A 172 10.01 18.84 -6.25
CA PHE A 172 8.89 19.47 -5.55
C PHE A 172 8.38 18.66 -4.38
N SER A 173 8.29 17.34 -4.55
CA SER A 173 7.75 16.45 -3.53
C SER A 173 8.83 15.76 -2.68
N GLY A 174 10.09 15.76 -3.15
CA GLY A 174 11.18 15.01 -2.51
C GLY A 174 11.06 13.48 -2.66
N ARG A 175 10.16 12.99 -3.50
CA ARG A 175 9.87 11.56 -3.66
C ARG A 175 10.78 10.91 -4.69
N PRO A 176 11.29 9.69 -4.44
CA PRO A 176 12.03 8.95 -5.45
C PRO A 176 11.11 8.55 -6.60
N GLN A 177 11.55 8.81 -7.84
CA GLN A 177 10.79 8.50 -9.05
C GLN A 177 11.45 7.38 -9.86
N PHE A 178 10.61 6.52 -10.44
CA PHE A 178 11.02 5.37 -11.22
C PHE A 178 10.28 5.31 -12.55
N GLY A 179 11.02 4.99 -13.60
CA GLY A 179 10.49 4.87 -14.95
C GLY A 179 10.08 3.42 -15.30
N ARG A 180 9.67 3.26 -16.56
CA ARG A 180 9.18 1.99 -17.11
C ARG A 180 10.21 0.86 -17.01
N ASP A 181 11.48 1.12 -17.31
CA ASP A 181 12.51 0.09 -17.35
C ASP A 181 12.80 -0.46 -15.96
N TYR A 182 12.75 0.39 -14.91
CA TYR A 182 12.84 -0.01 -13.53
C TYR A 182 11.67 -0.94 -13.16
N PHE A 183 10.45 -0.52 -13.49
CA PHE A 183 9.24 -1.29 -13.23
C PHE A 183 9.31 -2.68 -13.87
N LEU A 184 9.57 -2.74 -15.18
CA LEU A 184 9.61 -4.00 -15.93
C LEU A 184 10.67 -4.96 -15.39
N LYS A 185 11.89 -4.46 -15.14
CA LYS A 185 13.00 -5.22 -14.57
C LYS A 185 12.63 -5.85 -13.21
N LEU A 186 12.00 -5.08 -12.33
CA LEU A 186 11.67 -5.59 -11.00
C LEU A 186 10.48 -6.55 -11.03
N MET A 187 9.45 -6.27 -11.82
CA MET A 187 8.31 -7.19 -11.97
C MET A 187 8.72 -8.53 -12.57
N GLU A 188 9.65 -8.55 -13.53
CA GLU A 188 10.23 -9.78 -14.07
C GLU A 188 11.01 -10.54 -12.99
N ARG A 189 11.91 -9.84 -12.27
CA ARG A 189 12.70 -10.44 -11.18
C ARG A 189 11.83 -11.03 -10.07
N LEU A 190 10.72 -10.37 -9.74
CA LEU A 190 9.75 -10.83 -8.75
C LEU A 190 8.83 -11.94 -9.27
N GLY A 191 8.81 -12.20 -10.58
CA GLY A 191 7.91 -13.15 -11.22
C GLY A 191 6.42 -12.77 -11.07
N LYS A 192 6.12 -11.46 -10.92
CA LYS A 192 4.76 -10.96 -10.75
C LYS A 192 4.21 -10.33 -12.02
N LYS A 193 2.90 -10.43 -12.21
CA LYS A 193 2.18 -9.91 -13.38
C LYS A 193 1.68 -8.50 -13.14
N VAL A 194 1.12 -8.23 -11.96
CA VAL A 194 0.47 -6.98 -11.62
C VAL A 194 1.02 -6.43 -10.30
N LEU A 195 1.36 -5.14 -10.31
CA LEU A 195 1.55 -4.33 -9.11
C LEU A 195 0.23 -3.59 -8.81
N ILE A 196 -0.21 -3.67 -7.56
CA ILE A 196 -1.27 -2.79 -7.05
C ILE A 196 -0.65 -1.85 -6.03
N ARG A 197 -0.84 -0.55 -6.24
CA ARG A 197 -0.29 0.50 -5.37
C ARG A 197 -1.30 1.62 -5.11
N SER A 198 -0.92 2.55 -4.26
CA SER A 198 -1.66 3.77 -3.94
C SER A 198 -0.73 5.01 -3.98
N HIS A 199 -0.66 5.83 -2.92
CA HIS A 199 0.29 6.88 -2.63
C HIS A 199 0.19 8.14 -3.50
N ASP A 200 0.19 8.04 -4.83
CA ASP A 200 0.15 9.19 -5.73
C ASP A 200 -1.26 9.46 -6.26
N PRO A 201 -1.95 10.50 -5.74
CA PRO A 201 -3.30 10.84 -6.18
C PRO A 201 -3.36 11.37 -7.62
N LYS A 202 -2.22 11.73 -8.23
CA LYS A 202 -2.13 12.22 -9.61
C LYS A 202 -1.84 11.11 -10.61
N ALA A 203 -1.37 9.94 -10.15
CA ALA A 203 -1.03 8.83 -11.04
C ALA A 203 -2.26 8.34 -11.82
N PRO A 204 -2.09 7.93 -13.09
CA PRO A 204 -3.12 7.22 -13.83
C PRO A 204 -3.54 5.93 -13.11
N LEU A 205 -4.82 5.54 -13.32
CA LEU A 205 -5.31 4.28 -12.76
C LEU A 205 -4.50 3.08 -13.25
N PHE A 206 -4.15 3.06 -14.53
CA PHE A 206 -3.35 2.00 -15.17
C PHE A 206 -2.09 2.58 -15.78
N MET A 207 -0.95 1.92 -15.59
CA MET A 207 0.35 2.24 -16.19
C MET A 207 1.06 0.98 -16.68
N PHE A 208 2.09 1.16 -17.51
CA PHE A 208 3.02 0.11 -17.97
C PHE A 208 2.29 -1.09 -18.60
N ASN A 209 1.50 -0.83 -19.65
CA ASN A 209 0.68 -1.81 -20.35
C ASN A 209 -0.28 -2.55 -19.39
N ASP A 210 -0.97 -1.77 -18.53
CA ASP A 210 -1.93 -2.25 -17.55
C ASP A 210 -1.35 -3.22 -16.50
N ARG A 211 -0.04 -3.18 -16.26
CA ARG A 211 0.63 -4.02 -15.25
C ARG A 211 0.80 -3.32 -13.90
N CYS A 212 0.61 -2.01 -13.84
CA CYS A 212 0.58 -1.23 -12.60
C CYS A 212 -0.80 -0.59 -12.42
N LEU A 213 -1.44 -0.88 -11.31
CA LEU A 213 -2.72 -0.32 -10.91
C LEU A 213 -2.51 0.61 -9.71
N THR A 214 -2.85 1.89 -9.85
CA THR A 214 -2.84 2.85 -8.74
C THR A 214 -4.27 3.16 -8.32
N ILE A 215 -4.65 2.77 -7.09
CA ILE A 215 -5.98 2.99 -6.53
C ILE A 215 -5.93 4.00 -5.39
N PHE A 216 -7.02 4.74 -5.21
CA PHE A 216 -7.18 5.72 -4.15
C PHE A 216 -8.59 5.61 -3.57
N THR A 217 -8.71 5.52 -2.25
CA THR A 217 -10.00 5.21 -1.60
C THR A 217 -10.43 6.32 -0.64
N SER A 218 -9.90 7.54 -0.82
CA SER A 218 -10.20 8.69 0.02
C SER A 218 -10.89 9.81 -0.75
N SER A 219 -11.78 10.54 -0.09
CA SER A 219 -12.32 11.81 -0.57
C SER A 219 -11.39 13.01 -0.35
N ALA A 220 -10.27 12.85 0.36
CA ALA A 220 -9.37 13.94 0.76
C ALA A 220 -8.82 14.74 -0.43
N TYR A 221 -8.64 14.12 -1.58
CA TYR A 221 -8.12 14.76 -2.80
C TYR A 221 -9.17 14.92 -3.91
N LYS A 222 -10.45 14.86 -3.59
CA LYS A 222 -11.57 14.98 -4.55
C LYS A 222 -11.49 13.96 -5.70
N LYS A 223 -10.80 12.85 -5.52
CA LYS A 223 -10.71 11.77 -6.48
C LYS A 223 -11.83 10.75 -6.23
N GLU A 224 -12.25 10.03 -7.27
CA GLU A 224 -13.17 8.92 -7.08
C GLU A 224 -12.57 7.88 -6.14
N ARG A 225 -13.33 7.49 -5.10
CA ARG A 225 -12.96 6.40 -4.21
C ARG A 225 -13.07 5.08 -4.95
N VAL A 226 -11.95 4.42 -5.17
CA VAL A 226 -11.93 3.12 -5.87
C VAL A 226 -11.24 2.04 -5.03
N ILE A 227 -11.72 0.81 -5.18
CA ILE A 227 -11.08 -0.40 -4.68
C ILE A 227 -10.87 -1.37 -5.84
N ALA A 228 -9.95 -2.30 -5.69
CA ALA A 228 -9.74 -3.38 -6.66
C ALA A 228 -10.03 -4.74 -6.02
N ILE A 229 -10.69 -5.63 -6.76
CA ILE A 229 -11.05 -6.96 -6.27
C ILE A 229 -10.48 -8.01 -7.22
N THR A 230 -9.86 -9.03 -6.67
CA THR A 230 -9.42 -10.21 -7.43
C THR A 230 -10.00 -11.48 -6.86
N ASP A 231 -10.28 -12.42 -7.76
CA ASP A 231 -10.59 -13.81 -7.45
C ASP A 231 -9.35 -14.66 -7.79
N LEU A 232 -8.75 -15.31 -6.78
CA LEU A 232 -7.52 -16.09 -6.96
C LEU A 232 -7.70 -17.35 -7.83
N SER A 233 -8.94 -17.77 -8.10
CA SER A 233 -9.20 -18.88 -9.03
C SER A 233 -9.02 -18.47 -10.48
N LYS A 234 -9.08 -17.16 -10.77
CA LYS A 234 -8.93 -16.60 -12.12
C LYS A 234 -7.44 -16.36 -12.44
N LYS A 235 -7.10 -16.51 -13.72
CA LYS A 235 -5.76 -16.17 -14.21
C LYS A 235 -5.65 -14.66 -14.35
N ILE A 236 -4.69 -14.06 -13.67
CA ILE A 236 -4.39 -12.63 -13.75
C ILE A 236 -3.20 -12.45 -14.69
N LYS A 237 -3.37 -11.65 -15.74
CA LYS A 237 -2.32 -11.26 -16.70
C LYS A 237 -2.02 -9.77 -16.59
N THR A 238 -3.05 -8.95 -16.46
CA THR A 238 -2.99 -7.49 -16.34
C THR A 238 -3.93 -7.00 -15.24
N ALA A 239 -3.83 -5.74 -14.87
CA ALA A 239 -4.73 -5.13 -13.89
C ALA A 239 -6.18 -4.99 -14.39
N LYS A 240 -6.40 -5.11 -15.71
CA LYS A 240 -7.77 -5.15 -16.29
C LYS A 240 -8.52 -6.45 -16.00
N ASP A 241 -7.81 -7.48 -15.55
CA ASP A 241 -8.45 -8.72 -15.08
C ASP A 241 -9.03 -8.59 -13.66
N LEU A 242 -8.79 -7.47 -13.00
CA LEU A 242 -9.37 -7.14 -11.69
C LEU A 242 -10.68 -6.37 -11.86
N GLU A 243 -11.59 -6.58 -10.91
CA GLU A 243 -12.83 -5.81 -10.80
C GLU A 243 -12.53 -4.50 -10.07
N ILE A 244 -12.75 -3.36 -10.73
CA ILE A 244 -12.58 -2.02 -10.15
C ILE A 244 -13.94 -1.50 -9.73
N ILE A 245 -14.11 -1.24 -8.45
CA ILE A 245 -15.37 -0.78 -7.85
C ILE A 245 -15.23 0.66 -7.37
N LYS A 246 -16.17 1.52 -7.74
CA LYS A 246 -16.36 2.85 -7.14
C LYS A 246 -17.19 2.71 -5.87
N LEU A 247 -16.74 3.35 -4.79
CA LEU A 247 -17.41 3.35 -3.48
C LEU A 247 -18.42 4.49 -3.34
#